data_1a27898f9e13df8ae767a121828e200e
#
_entry.id   1a27898f9e13df8ae767a121828e200e
#
_cell.length_a   1.000
_cell.length_b   1.000
_cell.length_c   1.000
_cell.angle_alpha   90.00
_cell.angle_beta   90.00
_cell.angle_gamma   90.00
#
_symmetry.space_group_name_H-M   'P 1'
#
loop_
_entity.id
_entity.type
_entity.pdbx_description
1 polymer ?
#
loop_
_entity_poly.entity_id
_entity_poly.type
_entity_poly.pdbx_seq_one_letter_code
_entity_poly.pdbx_strand_id
1 'polypeptide(L)'
;MKKLLAFVMAAAMTLSLAACGGGSSSSAGTSTPAGTSSAPAASSTPADTADFKVGAIYINGQNDTAGYTFQHHSGITKAMENLGLDPASQLLIVDNVAEDYTAVSNAIDTLAGQGANIIFGISFGYIDAMNDKAEEYPEIIFSHATGYMGNDTNFNNYFGRIYQARYLTGVAAGLKSLEMGNNSIGYVAAYNREYAETCSGINAFALGVQAVNPDAVVHVNKISTWGDENLERQAAQALIDTYDCCVIGQYCDSAQPQLVAAENNVFGCGYNSDMTEQAPNAHLTAAIWHWDVYYQAAIETAMTCGGAENFVTEMGGNAYYAGLSEGFVDASTLNELVAAPGTAAAMEAVRELIDSGEWDVFSGVKLNITVDAEAGTAAVEQVDAPLMSDGYELKDGEVVEMANPEIVPAGGASVTDDVIKSGMNYNVAGVVEG
;
A
#
# COMPACT_ATOMS: atom_id res chain seq x y z
N MET A 1 24.82 22.51 -36.18
CA MET A 1 25.86 23.43 -35.72
C MET A 1 25.51 23.93 -34.32
N LYS A 2 26.29 23.44 -33.32
CA LYS A 2 26.72 24.16 -32.08
C LYS A 2 25.65 24.35 -31.00
N LYS A 3 25.88 24.05 -29.69
CA LYS A 3 27.11 23.83 -28.92
C LYS A 3 26.76 23.07 -27.65
N LEU A 4 27.59 22.10 -27.26
CA LEU A 4 27.75 21.57 -25.90
C LEU A 4 28.15 22.71 -24.92
N LEU A 5 27.61 22.68 -23.72
CA LEU A 5 28.27 23.27 -22.54
C LEU A 5 28.15 22.30 -21.37
N ALA A 6 29.25 21.67 -21.06
CA ALA A 6 29.46 20.91 -19.83
C ALA A 6 29.82 21.91 -18.71
N PHE A 7 29.20 21.78 -17.53
CA PHE A 7 29.62 22.44 -16.31
C PHE A 7 30.12 21.38 -15.31
N VAL A 8 31.41 21.39 -15.10
CA VAL A 8 32.09 20.67 -14.02
C VAL A 8 32.20 21.64 -12.85
N MET A 9 31.64 21.33 -11.70
CA MET A 9 31.94 22.01 -10.44
C MET A 9 32.69 21.05 -9.50
N ALA A 10 33.97 21.38 -9.29
CA ALA A 10 34.85 20.75 -8.29
C ALA A 10 34.57 21.36 -6.92
N ALA A 11 34.28 20.54 -5.92
CA ALA A 11 34.23 20.95 -4.52
C ALA A 11 35.61 20.87 -3.90
N ALA A 12 36.10 22.00 -3.39
CA ALA A 12 37.34 22.07 -2.62
C ALA A 12 37.03 21.98 -1.12
N MET A 13 37.54 20.95 -0.47
CA MET A 13 37.61 20.84 0.99
C MET A 13 38.78 21.69 1.52
N THR A 14 38.52 22.53 2.49
CA THR A 14 39.57 23.13 3.33
C THR A 14 39.45 22.63 4.76
N LEU A 15 40.34 21.78 5.16
CA LEU A 15 40.67 21.50 6.57
C LEU A 15 41.47 22.68 7.17
N SER A 16 41.07 23.13 8.34
CA SER A 16 41.92 23.91 9.21
C SER A 16 42.04 23.26 10.58
N LEU A 17 43.18 22.68 10.83
CA LEU A 17 43.70 22.37 12.18
C LEU A 17 44.27 23.65 12.79
N ALA A 18 43.99 23.89 14.08
CA ALA A 18 44.81 24.72 14.90
C ALA A 18 44.95 24.11 16.31
N ALA A 19 46.18 23.91 16.73
CA ALA A 19 46.58 23.26 17.93
C ALA A 19 46.90 24.26 19.05
N CYS A 20 46.72 23.79 20.27
CA CYS A 20 47.40 24.03 21.55
C CYS A 20 48.19 25.29 21.83
N GLY A 21 47.98 25.82 23.04
CA GLY A 21 48.99 26.59 23.76
C GLY A 21 48.44 27.18 25.08
N GLY A 22 48.92 26.68 26.19
CA GLY A 22 48.49 26.96 27.55
C GLY A 22 49.06 28.25 28.16
N GLY A 23 48.64 28.56 29.37
CA GLY A 23 49.28 29.53 30.24
C GLY A 23 48.38 30.21 31.25
N SER A 24 48.73 30.06 32.49
CA SER A 24 48.10 30.32 33.76
C SER A 24 47.79 31.80 34.12
N SER A 25 46.89 31.92 35.04
CA SER A 25 46.88 32.69 36.32
C SER A 25 45.99 33.96 36.42
N SER A 26 45.14 33.86 37.42
CA SER A 26 44.81 34.78 38.52
C SER A 26 43.76 35.86 38.36
N SER A 27 42.80 35.70 39.27
CA SER A 27 42.16 36.68 40.18
C SER A 27 40.91 37.42 39.78
N ALA A 28 39.88 37.05 40.52
CA ALA A 28 38.87 37.86 41.22
C ALA A 28 38.04 38.92 40.47
N GLY A 29 36.72 38.70 40.50
CA GLY A 29 35.76 39.76 40.23
C GLY A 29 34.33 39.23 40.24
N THR A 30 33.65 39.36 41.35
CA THR A 30 32.21 39.12 41.57
C THR A 30 31.35 39.96 40.66
N SER A 31 30.45 39.33 39.88
CA SER A 31 29.12 39.88 39.57
C SER A 31 28.26 38.80 38.96
N THR A 32 27.16 38.48 39.64
CA THR A 32 26.07 37.63 39.22
C THR A 32 25.27 38.31 38.10
N PRO A 33 24.93 37.61 37.04
CA PRO A 33 23.66 37.83 36.39
C PRO A 33 22.82 36.54 36.29
N ALA A 34 21.57 36.74 36.53
CA ALA A 34 20.36 36.01 36.26
C ALA A 34 20.48 34.66 35.54
N GLY A 35 19.98 33.64 36.20
CA GLY A 35 19.77 32.31 35.65
C GLY A 35 18.76 32.33 34.54
N THR A 36 19.18 31.84 33.38
CA THR A 36 18.29 31.27 32.40
C THR A 36 17.93 29.87 32.90
N SER A 37 16.71 29.75 33.40
CA SER A 37 16.07 28.49 33.69
C SER A 37 15.90 27.71 32.37
N SER A 38 16.79 26.73 32.14
CA SER A 38 16.46 25.64 31.25
C SER A 38 15.37 24.82 31.93
N ALA A 39 14.17 24.85 31.35
CA ALA A 39 13.11 23.92 31.74
C ALA A 39 13.64 22.49 31.64
N PRO A 40 13.40 21.64 32.63
CA PRO A 40 13.72 20.23 32.50
C PRO A 40 12.87 19.69 31.37
N ALA A 41 13.49 18.92 30.45
CA ALA A 41 12.78 18.07 29.53
C ALA A 41 11.80 17.23 30.37
N ALA A 42 10.53 17.32 30.05
CA ALA A 42 9.52 16.48 30.63
C ALA A 42 9.92 15.03 30.34
N SER A 43 10.36 14.34 31.37
CA SER A 43 10.46 12.89 31.38
C SER A 43 9.01 12.41 31.33
N SER A 44 8.54 12.00 30.14
CA SER A 44 7.30 11.26 30.03
C SER A 44 7.50 9.96 30.81
N THR A 45 6.84 9.86 31.94
CA THR A 45 6.66 8.59 32.64
C THR A 45 6.08 7.61 31.60
N PRO A 46 6.62 6.39 31.43
CA PRO A 46 5.97 5.41 30.59
C PRO A 46 4.53 5.26 31.06
N ALA A 47 3.56 5.39 30.14
CA ALA A 47 2.18 5.07 30.46
C ALA A 47 2.15 3.64 31.03
N ASP A 48 1.34 3.41 32.04
CA ASP A 48 1.16 2.05 32.57
C ASP A 48 0.46 1.23 31.47
N THR A 49 1.26 0.47 30.71
CA THR A 49 0.81 -0.27 29.53
C THR A 49 0.03 -1.53 29.92
N ALA A 50 0.03 -1.90 31.21
CA ALA A 50 -0.52 -3.18 31.67
C ALA A 50 -2.04 -3.31 31.43
N ASP A 51 -2.78 -2.22 31.46
CA ASP A 51 -4.23 -2.19 31.28
C ASP A 51 -4.66 -1.76 29.87
N PHE A 52 -3.72 -1.39 28.98
CA PHE A 52 -4.05 -0.94 27.62
C PHE A 52 -4.43 -2.14 26.75
N LYS A 53 -5.56 -2.07 26.06
CA LYS A 53 -6.09 -3.13 25.21
C LYS A 53 -6.41 -2.64 23.83
N VAL A 54 -6.01 -3.43 22.84
CA VAL A 54 -6.28 -3.24 21.42
C VAL A 54 -7.42 -4.17 21.01
N GLY A 55 -8.48 -3.65 20.41
CA GLY A 55 -9.56 -4.39 19.80
C GLY A 55 -9.37 -4.52 18.30
N ALA A 56 -9.68 -5.68 17.72
CA ALA A 56 -9.66 -5.91 16.29
C ALA A 56 -10.89 -6.71 15.84
N ILE A 57 -11.55 -6.25 14.77
CA ILE A 57 -12.69 -6.90 14.14
C ILE A 57 -12.26 -7.35 12.75
N TYR A 58 -12.27 -8.66 12.51
CA TYR A 58 -11.82 -9.27 11.24
C TYR A 58 -12.98 -9.84 10.43
N ILE A 59 -12.90 -9.67 9.11
CA ILE A 59 -13.87 -10.25 8.18
C ILE A 59 -13.71 -11.77 8.06
N ASN A 60 -12.49 -12.29 8.14
CA ASN A 60 -12.17 -13.73 8.09
C ASN A 60 -11.55 -14.20 9.42
N GLY A 61 -11.07 -15.45 9.45
CA GLY A 61 -10.51 -16.05 10.66
C GLY A 61 -9.12 -15.49 11.01
N GLN A 62 -8.88 -15.28 12.31
CA GLN A 62 -7.57 -14.86 12.81
C GLN A 62 -6.43 -15.87 12.54
N ASN A 63 -6.78 -17.12 12.20
CA ASN A 63 -5.84 -18.20 11.92
C ASN A 63 -5.54 -18.37 10.42
N ASP A 64 -5.96 -17.45 9.57
CA ASP A 64 -5.59 -17.43 8.17
C ASP A 64 -4.07 -17.40 8.03
N THR A 65 -3.53 -18.04 7.00
CA THR A 65 -2.08 -18.14 6.77
C THR A 65 -1.58 -17.31 5.60
N ALA A 66 -2.48 -16.61 4.93
CA ALA A 66 -2.21 -15.66 3.84
C ALA A 66 -3.40 -14.72 3.66
N GLY A 67 -3.23 -13.70 2.82
CA GLY A 67 -4.30 -12.77 2.45
C GLY A 67 -4.52 -11.63 3.43
N TYR A 68 -5.69 -10.98 3.30
CA TYR A 68 -6.01 -9.71 3.95
C TYR A 68 -6.00 -9.79 5.48
N THR A 69 -6.82 -10.67 6.08
CA THR A 69 -6.93 -10.81 7.55
C THR A 69 -5.60 -11.22 8.18
N PHE A 70 -4.87 -12.15 7.55
CA PHE A 70 -3.55 -12.59 8.00
C PHE A 70 -2.57 -11.41 8.10
N GLN A 71 -2.51 -10.55 7.07
CA GLN A 71 -1.59 -9.41 7.05
C GLN A 71 -1.93 -8.36 8.10
N HIS A 72 -3.22 -8.07 8.29
CA HIS A 72 -3.66 -7.16 9.35
C HIS A 72 -3.36 -7.70 10.74
N HIS A 73 -3.66 -8.97 11.00
CA HIS A 73 -3.34 -9.63 12.27
C HIS A 73 -1.84 -9.62 12.56
N SER A 74 -1.02 -9.95 11.58
CA SER A 74 0.44 -9.91 11.68
C SER A 74 0.95 -8.49 11.95
N GLY A 75 0.39 -7.49 11.27
CA GLY A 75 0.73 -6.08 11.45
C GLY A 75 0.40 -5.56 12.84
N ILE A 76 -0.80 -5.84 13.36
CA ILE A 76 -1.21 -5.46 14.72
C ILE A 76 -0.30 -6.13 15.75
N THR A 77 -0.09 -7.43 15.63
CA THR A 77 0.75 -8.21 16.55
C THR A 77 2.17 -7.65 16.62
N LYS A 78 2.78 -7.43 15.46
CA LYS A 78 4.13 -6.85 15.36
C LYS A 78 4.21 -5.44 15.96
N ALA A 79 3.23 -4.58 15.68
CA ALA A 79 3.15 -3.24 16.24
C ALA A 79 3.05 -3.26 17.77
N MET A 80 2.19 -4.13 18.31
CA MET A 80 2.04 -4.31 19.76
C MET A 80 3.34 -4.78 20.42
N GLU A 81 3.99 -5.79 19.84
CA GLU A 81 5.29 -6.30 20.34
C GLU A 81 6.36 -5.21 20.34
N ASN A 82 6.46 -4.41 19.28
CA ASN A 82 7.41 -3.28 19.17
C ASN A 82 7.17 -2.23 20.27
N LEU A 83 5.91 -2.03 20.68
CA LEU A 83 5.52 -1.09 21.74
C LEU A 83 5.56 -1.71 23.14
N GLY A 84 5.96 -2.98 23.26
CA GLY A 84 6.06 -3.68 24.54
C GLY A 84 4.72 -4.12 25.13
N LEU A 85 3.68 -4.20 24.28
CA LEU A 85 2.40 -4.82 24.63
C LEU A 85 2.45 -6.33 24.36
N ASP A 86 1.70 -7.11 25.15
CA ASP A 86 1.58 -8.56 24.98
C ASP A 86 0.32 -8.89 24.16
N PRO A 87 0.44 -9.29 22.87
CA PRO A 87 -0.74 -9.63 22.08
C PRO A 87 -1.58 -10.77 22.67
N ALA A 88 -0.97 -11.70 23.41
CA ALA A 88 -1.69 -12.83 23.98
C ALA A 88 -2.70 -12.43 25.07
N SER A 89 -2.47 -11.31 25.75
CA SER A 89 -3.33 -10.81 26.83
C SER A 89 -4.02 -9.48 26.56
N GLN A 90 -3.49 -8.68 25.61
CA GLN A 90 -3.93 -7.32 25.36
C GLN A 90 -4.57 -7.10 23.98
N LEU A 91 -4.51 -8.10 23.05
CA LEU A 91 -5.24 -8.07 21.79
C LEU A 91 -6.57 -8.81 21.93
N LEU A 92 -7.65 -8.06 21.81
CA LEU A 92 -9.02 -8.56 21.84
C LEU A 92 -9.51 -8.73 20.40
N ILE A 93 -9.98 -9.93 20.04
CA ILE A 93 -10.36 -10.22 18.64
C ILE A 93 -11.81 -10.69 18.57
N VAL A 94 -12.53 -10.16 17.60
CA VAL A 94 -13.79 -10.74 17.09
C VAL A 94 -13.61 -10.98 15.60
N ASP A 95 -13.56 -12.24 15.21
CA ASP A 95 -13.30 -12.64 13.82
C ASP A 95 -14.54 -13.23 13.13
N ASN A 96 -14.45 -13.47 11.82
CA ASN A 96 -15.54 -13.93 10.97
C ASN A 96 -16.80 -13.05 11.06
N VAL A 97 -16.61 -11.74 11.17
CA VAL A 97 -17.70 -10.76 11.24
C VAL A 97 -18.12 -10.37 9.83
N ALA A 98 -19.38 -10.65 9.47
CA ALA A 98 -19.91 -10.23 8.18
C ALA A 98 -19.99 -8.71 8.07
N GLU A 99 -19.92 -8.17 6.85
CA GLU A 99 -20.16 -6.74 6.54
C GLU A 99 -21.65 -6.39 6.69
N ASP A 100 -22.16 -6.55 7.90
CA ASP A 100 -23.53 -6.26 8.30
C ASP A 100 -23.51 -5.33 9.51
N TYR A 101 -24.25 -4.24 9.43
CA TYR A 101 -24.28 -3.20 10.46
C TYR A 101 -24.50 -3.76 11.89
N THR A 102 -25.44 -4.71 12.03
CA THR A 102 -25.76 -5.29 13.34
C THR A 102 -24.62 -6.20 13.84
N ALA A 103 -24.02 -6.99 12.95
CA ALA A 103 -22.91 -7.87 13.30
C ALA A 103 -21.70 -7.04 13.78
N VAL A 104 -21.35 -5.99 13.06
CA VAL A 104 -20.24 -5.08 13.39
C VAL A 104 -20.51 -4.33 14.69
N SER A 105 -21.72 -3.77 14.87
CA SER A 105 -22.10 -3.07 16.11
C SER A 105 -21.98 -4.00 17.33
N ASN A 106 -22.44 -5.25 17.24
CA ASN A 106 -22.31 -6.24 18.32
C ASN A 106 -20.84 -6.59 18.61
N ALA A 107 -20.00 -6.67 17.59
CA ALA A 107 -18.57 -6.91 17.77
C ALA A 107 -17.90 -5.73 18.50
N ILE A 108 -18.23 -4.48 18.13
CA ILE A 108 -17.75 -3.28 18.81
C ILE A 108 -18.20 -3.28 20.28
N ASP A 109 -19.50 -3.52 20.57
CA ASP A 109 -20.04 -3.57 21.93
C ASP A 109 -19.34 -4.64 22.78
N THR A 110 -18.98 -5.77 22.17
CA THR A 110 -18.21 -6.83 22.80
C THR A 110 -16.83 -6.35 23.21
N LEU A 111 -16.08 -5.71 22.29
CA LEU A 111 -14.74 -5.19 22.54
C LEU A 111 -14.75 -4.04 23.55
N ALA A 112 -15.72 -3.13 23.45
CA ALA A 112 -15.92 -2.05 24.40
C ALA A 112 -16.19 -2.60 25.81
N GLY A 113 -17.06 -3.60 25.94
CA GLY A 113 -17.36 -4.28 27.20
C GLY A 113 -16.16 -5.03 27.79
N GLN A 114 -15.17 -5.42 27.00
CA GLN A 114 -13.90 -6.00 27.43
C GLN A 114 -12.83 -4.95 27.76
N GLY A 115 -13.12 -3.68 27.54
CA GLY A 115 -12.26 -2.54 27.89
C GLY A 115 -11.21 -2.21 26.83
N ALA A 116 -11.53 -2.38 25.55
CA ALA A 116 -10.67 -1.90 24.47
C ALA A 116 -10.48 -0.38 24.53
N ASN A 117 -9.25 0.11 24.40
CA ASN A 117 -8.92 1.52 24.32
C ASN A 117 -8.95 2.05 22.87
N ILE A 118 -8.57 1.20 21.93
CA ILE A 118 -8.64 1.43 20.49
C ILE A 118 -9.25 0.20 19.81
N ILE A 119 -10.13 0.41 18.83
CA ILE A 119 -10.78 -0.64 18.06
C ILE A 119 -10.49 -0.44 16.57
N PHE A 120 -9.85 -1.43 15.95
CA PHE A 120 -9.62 -1.49 14.52
C PHE A 120 -10.75 -2.27 13.84
N GLY A 121 -11.50 -1.62 12.94
CA GLY A 121 -12.47 -2.27 12.06
C GLY A 121 -11.83 -2.61 10.72
N ILE A 122 -11.67 -3.90 10.43
CA ILE A 122 -10.83 -4.37 9.33
C ILE A 122 -11.70 -5.03 8.25
N SER A 123 -12.48 -4.22 7.59
CA SER A 123 -13.14 -4.42 6.30
C SER A 123 -13.87 -3.16 5.87
N PHE A 124 -14.00 -2.94 4.57
CA PHE A 124 -14.63 -1.73 4.00
C PHE A 124 -16.08 -1.55 4.49
N GLY A 125 -16.88 -2.61 4.48
CA GLY A 125 -18.31 -2.55 4.86
C GLY A 125 -18.58 -2.34 6.36
N TYR A 126 -17.53 -2.16 7.19
CA TYR A 126 -17.71 -1.85 8.62
C TYR A 126 -17.95 -0.36 8.90
N ILE A 127 -17.80 0.50 7.88
CA ILE A 127 -17.70 1.94 7.98
C ILE A 127 -18.86 2.60 8.71
N ASP A 128 -20.13 2.26 8.38
CA ASP A 128 -21.32 2.88 8.97
C ASP A 128 -21.44 2.58 10.47
N ALA A 129 -21.24 1.31 10.84
CA ALA A 129 -21.27 0.90 12.24
C ALA A 129 -20.13 1.51 13.06
N MET A 130 -18.91 1.58 12.49
CA MET A 130 -17.76 2.24 13.13
C MET A 130 -18.02 3.73 13.36
N ASN A 131 -18.61 4.43 12.38
CA ASN A 131 -18.95 5.84 12.49
C ASN A 131 -19.94 6.10 13.64
N ASP A 132 -21.07 5.37 13.67
CA ASP A 132 -22.10 5.56 14.68
C ASP A 132 -21.62 5.17 16.08
N LYS A 133 -20.82 4.11 16.17
CA LYS A 133 -20.25 3.65 17.45
C LYS A 133 -19.16 4.57 17.99
N ALA A 134 -18.42 5.27 17.14
CA ALA A 134 -17.47 6.28 17.58
C ALA A 134 -18.16 7.46 18.28
N GLU A 135 -19.39 7.79 17.90
CA GLU A 135 -20.22 8.77 18.60
C GLU A 135 -20.79 8.23 19.92
N GLU A 136 -21.14 6.94 19.96
CA GLU A 136 -21.70 6.26 21.14
C GLU A 136 -20.65 6.05 22.25
N TYR A 137 -19.38 5.76 21.87
CA TYR A 137 -18.25 5.50 22.77
C TYR A 137 -17.15 6.57 22.61
N PRO A 138 -17.37 7.83 23.03
CA PRO A 138 -16.39 8.90 22.82
C PRO A 138 -15.06 8.71 23.58
N GLU A 139 -15.00 7.80 24.55
CA GLU A 139 -13.80 7.45 25.29
C GLU A 139 -12.96 6.36 24.63
N ILE A 140 -13.47 5.70 23.57
CA ILE A 140 -12.77 4.68 22.79
C ILE A 140 -12.32 5.27 21.46
N ILE A 141 -11.11 4.92 21.05
CA ILE A 141 -10.58 5.30 19.73
C ILE A 141 -11.05 4.28 18.70
N PHE A 142 -11.49 4.77 17.56
CA PHE A 142 -11.89 3.96 16.40
C PHE A 142 -10.99 4.22 15.22
N SER A 143 -10.61 3.16 14.51
CA SER A 143 -9.76 3.26 13.34
C SER A 143 -10.19 2.25 12.29
N HIS A 144 -10.59 2.74 11.11
CA HIS A 144 -11.24 1.94 10.08
C HIS A 144 -10.33 1.71 8.88
N ALA A 145 -10.06 0.44 8.56
CA ALA A 145 -9.29 0.05 7.39
C ALA A 145 -10.08 0.31 6.11
N THR A 146 -9.42 0.87 5.09
CA THR A 146 -9.95 1.07 3.73
C THR A 146 -11.15 2.02 3.63
N GLY A 147 -11.48 2.73 4.73
CA GLY A 147 -12.63 3.63 4.79
C GLY A 147 -12.35 5.04 4.28
N TYR A 148 -13.41 5.85 4.30
CA TYR A 148 -13.36 7.28 3.96
C TYR A 148 -14.05 8.18 5.00
N MET A 149 -14.71 7.61 6.02
CA MET A 149 -15.35 8.35 7.10
C MET A 149 -14.38 8.52 8.29
N GLY A 150 -14.59 9.57 9.04
CA GLY A 150 -13.87 9.89 10.25
C GLY A 150 -14.49 11.14 10.90
N ASN A 151 -14.08 11.44 12.12
CA ASN A 151 -14.47 12.65 12.83
C ASN A 151 -13.23 13.46 13.26
N ASP A 152 -13.44 14.56 13.99
CA ASP A 152 -12.36 15.42 14.43
C ASP A 152 -11.76 15.01 15.80
N THR A 153 -12.17 13.88 16.38
CA THR A 153 -11.83 13.48 17.76
C THR A 153 -11.24 12.09 17.85
N ASN A 154 -12.08 11.05 17.80
CA ASN A 154 -11.73 9.67 18.15
C ASN A 154 -11.90 8.65 17.01
N PHE A 155 -12.22 9.09 15.78
CA PHE A 155 -12.41 8.18 14.65
C PHE A 155 -11.62 8.64 13.42
N ASN A 156 -10.70 7.80 12.98
CA ASN A 156 -10.00 7.99 11.70
C ASN A 156 -10.15 6.76 10.78
N ASN A 157 -9.74 6.95 9.53
CA ASN A 157 -9.59 5.87 8.57
C ASN A 157 -8.14 5.80 8.07
N TYR A 158 -7.77 4.63 7.54
CA TYR A 158 -6.44 4.41 6.98
C TYR A 158 -6.50 3.53 5.75
N PHE A 159 -5.73 3.93 4.76
CA PHE A 159 -5.49 3.19 3.53
C PHE A 159 -4.17 3.69 2.90
N GLY A 160 -3.82 3.24 1.69
CA GLY A 160 -2.56 3.67 1.08
C GLY A 160 -2.52 3.52 -0.43
N ARG A 161 -1.41 4.01 -0.98
CA ARG A 161 -1.10 4.03 -2.41
C ARG A 161 -0.63 2.66 -2.90
N ILE A 162 -1.42 1.59 -2.64
CA ILE A 162 -1.07 0.23 -3.06
C ILE A 162 -0.89 0.10 -4.58
N TYR A 163 -1.49 1.02 -5.35
CA TYR A 163 -1.29 1.10 -6.79
C TYR A 163 0.19 1.27 -7.17
N GLN A 164 1.02 1.90 -6.33
CA GLN A 164 2.45 2.01 -6.55
C GLN A 164 3.14 0.64 -6.53
N ALA A 165 2.84 -0.19 -5.54
CA ALA A 165 3.33 -1.56 -5.47
C ALA A 165 2.79 -2.43 -6.63
N ARG A 166 1.54 -2.21 -7.03
CA ARG A 166 0.95 -2.93 -8.18
C ARG A 166 1.63 -2.57 -9.49
N TYR A 167 2.07 -1.33 -9.66
CA TYR A 167 2.89 -0.97 -10.82
C TYR A 167 4.20 -1.78 -10.84
N LEU A 168 4.87 -1.92 -9.70
CA LEU A 168 6.09 -2.74 -9.59
C LEU A 168 5.82 -4.21 -9.94
N THR A 169 4.71 -4.80 -9.45
CA THR A 169 4.33 -6.17 -9.82
C THR A 169 3.96 -6.29 -11.30
N GLY A 170 3.41 -5.22 -11.88
CA GLY A 170 3.16 -5.12 -13.33
C GLY A 170 4.45 -5.14 -14.15
N VAL A 171 5.51 -4.46 -13.70
CA VAL A 171 6.84 -4.52 -14.33
C VAL A 171 7.38 -5.95 -14.34
N ALA A 172 7.27 -6.67 -13.20
CA ALA A 172 7.68 -8.08 -13.12
C ALA A 172 6.86 -8.97 -14.07
N ALA A 173 5.55 -8.80 -14.14
CA ALA A 173 4.66 -9.52 -15.03
C ALA A 173 4.98 -9.25 -16.50
N GLY A 174 5.22 -7.99 -16.87
CA GLY A 174 5.56 -7.58 -18.22
C GLY A 174 6.90 -8.17 -18.70
N LEU A 175 7.94 -8.14 -17.86
CA LEU A 175 9.23 -8.78 -18.18
C LEU A 175 9.10 -10.29 -18.34
N LYS A 176 8.31 -10.95 -17.48
CA LYS A 176 8.04 -12.38 -17.61
C LYS A 176 7.28 -12.70 -18.91
N SER A 177 6.31 -11.86 -19.31
CA SER A 177 5.57 -12.02 -20.56
C SER A 177 6.48 -11.92 -21.80
N LEU A 178 7.46 -11.01 -21.79
CA LEU A 178 8.50 -10.91 -22.84
C LEU A 178 9.38 -12.16 -22.89
N GLU A 179 9.84 -12.65 -21.73
CA GLU A 179 10.64 -13.89 -21.66
C GLU A 179 9.87 -15.09 -22.23
N MET A 180 8.56 -15.18 -21.95
CA MET A 180 7.68 -16.22 -22.45
C MET A 180 7.30 -16.04 -23.92
N GLY A 181 7.54 -14.86 -24.51
CA GLY A 181 7.10 -14.51 -25.87
C GLY A 181 5.57 -14.47 -25.99
N ASN A 182 4.86 -14.10 -24.92
CA ASN A 182 3.40 -14.10 -24.85
C ASN A 182 2.89 -12.78 -24.27
N ASN A 183 2.03 -12.08 -25.01
CA ASN A 183 1.51 -10.74 -24.65
C ASN A 183 0.19 -10.79 -23.86
N SER A 184 -0.31 -11.98 -23.48
CA SER A 184 -1.56 -12.16 -22.79
C SER A 184 -1.33 -12.34 -21.29
N ILE A 185 -1.87 -11.44 -20.47
CA ILE A 185 -1.75 -11.42 -19.02
C ILE A 185 -3.16 -11.43 -18.43
N GLY A 186 -3.41 -12.30 -17.48
CA GLY A 186 -4.68 -12.40 -16.77
C GLY A 186 -4.66 -11.62 -15.45
N TYR A 187 -5.82 -11.16 -15.02
CA TYR A 187 -5.98 -10.50 -13.73
C TYR A 187 -7.31 -10.90 -13.08
N VAL A 188 -7.24 -11.59 -11.94
CA VAL A 188 -8.44 -11.94 -11.16
C VAL A 188 -8.74 -10.78 -10.21
N ALA A 189 -9.91 -10.18 -10.33
CA ALA A 189 -10.28 -9.01 -9.56
C ALA A 189 -11.57 -9.23 -8.75
N ALA A 190 -11.56 -8.85 -7.48
CA ALA A 190 -12.78 -8.83 -6.67
C ALA A 190 -13.82 -7.90 -7.30
N TYR A 191 -13.42 -6.70 -7.65
CA TYR A 191 -14.21 -5.67 -8.33
C TYR A 191 -13.34 -4.98 -9.40
N ASN A 192 -13.94 -4.09 -10.18
CA ASN A 192 -13.26 -3.26 -11.16
C ASN A 192 -13.78 -1.81 -11.04
N ARG A 193 -14.46 -1.28 -12.05
CA ARG A 193 -14.91 0.12 -12.13
C ARG A 193 -15.87 0.55 -11.02
N GLU A 194 -16.46 -0.41 -10.29
CA GLU A 194 -17.37 -0.15 -9.17
C GLU A 194 -16.66 0.40 -7.93
N TYR A 195 -15.36 0.06 -7.78
CA TYR A 195 -14.53 0.52 -6.67
C TYR A 195 -13.24 1.15 -7.23
N ALA A 196 -13.06 2.45 -6.98
CA ALA A 196 -11.94 3.21 -7.51
C ALA A 196 -10.58 2.63 -7.10
N GLU A 197 -10.47 2.08 -5.89
CA GLU A 197 -9.23 1.46 -5.42
C GLU A 197 -8.85 0.20 -6.20
N THR A 198 -9.82 -0.69 -6.51
CA THR A 198 -9.56 -1.88 -7.33
C THR A 198 -9.26 -1.49 -8.76
N CYS A 199 -10.01 -0.54 -9.28
CA CYS A 199 -9.80 0.02 -10.61
C CYS A 199 -8.39 0.64 -10.75
N SER A 200 -7.95 1.44 -9.77
CA SER A 200 -6.60 2.02 -9.77
C SER A 200 -5.50 0.96 -9.68
N GLY A 201 -5.73 -0.10 -8.88
CA GLY A 201 -4.79 -1.21 -8.78
C GLY A 201 -4.63 -1.98 -10.09
N ILE A 202 -5.72 -2.29 -10.78
CA ILE A 202 -5.70 -2.94 -12.11
C ILE A 202 -4.99 -2.05 -13.12
N ASN A 203 -5.32 -0.77 -13.13
CA ASN A 203 -4.73 0.22 -14.03
C ASN A 203 -3.23 0.37 -13.80
N ALA A 204 -2.79 0.48 -12.56
CA ALA A 204 -1.37 0.58 -12.22
C ALA A 204 -0.58 -0.67 -12.65
N PHE A 205 -1.13 -1.86 -12.39
CA PHE A 205 -0.54 -3.12 -12.85
C PHE A 205 -0.39 -3.13 -14.38
N ALA A 206 -1.44 -2.76 -15.12
CA ALA A 206 -1.41 -2.72 -16.58
C ALA A 206 -0.39 -1.70 -17.11
N LEU A 207 -0.28 -0.52 -16.48
CA LEU A 207 0.72 0.49 -16.85
C LEU A 207 2.15 -0.02 -16.59
N GLY A 208 2.37 -0.75 -15.48
CA GLY A 208 3.65 -1.40 -15.19
C GLY A 208 4.01 -2.47 -16.23
N VAL A 209 3.05 -3.28 -16.63
CA VAL A 209 3.21 -4.26 -17.73
C VAL A 209 3.62 -3.54 -19.03
N GLN A 210 2.89 -2.50 -19.41
CA GLN A 210 3.10 -1.77 -20.66
C GLN A 210 4.40 -0.97 -20.68
N ALA A 211 4.95 -0.62 -19.51
CA ALA A 211 6.24 0.07 -19.43
C ALA A 211 7.40 -0.79 -19.96
N VAL A 212 7.28 -2.12 -19.92
CA VAL A 212 8.26 -3.07 -20.43
C VAL A 212 7.78 -3.83 -21.66
N ASN A 213 6.49 -4.15 -21.76
CA ASN A 213 5.88 -4.84 -22.90
C ASN A 213 4.66 -4.05 -23.42
N PRO A 214 4.85 -3.07 -24.29
CA PRO A 214 3.77 -2.20 -24.78
C PRO A 214 2.70 -2.92 -25.60
N ASP A 215 2.99 -4.14 -26.11
CA ASP A 215 2.05 -4.96 -26.89
C ASP A 215 1.20 -5.88 -25.99
N ALA A 216 1.45 -5.91 -24.68
CA ALA A 216 0.71 -6.76 -23.76
C ALA A 216 -0.70 -6.24 -23.49
N VAL A 217 -1.63 -7.20 -23.33
CA VAL A 217 -3.03 -6.98 -22.96
C VAL A 217 -3.29 -7.62 -21.60
N VAL A 218 -3.93 -6.88 -20.69
CA VAL A 218 -4.36 -7.38 -19.40
C VAL A 218 -5.85 -7.74 -19.45
N HIS A 219 -6.16 -9.03 -19.40
CA HIS A 219 -7.52 -9.57 -19.38
C HIS A 219 -8.01 -9.69 -17.94
N VAL A 220 -9.06 -8.95 -17.60
CA VAL A 220 -9.63 -8.94 -16.24
C VAL A 220 -10.83 -9.87 -16.16
N ASN A 221 -10.84 -10.77 -15.18
CA ASN A 221 -12.00 -11.56 -14.78
C ASN A 221 -12.45 -11.11 -13.39
N LYS A 222 -13.63 -10.48 -13.32
CA LYS A 222 -14.20 -9.95 -12.10
C LYS A 222 -15.12 -10.98 -11.43
N ILE A 223 -14.88 -11.24 -10.13
CA ILE A 223 -15.62 -12.25 -9.35
C ILE A 223 -16.71 -11.67 -8.45
N SER A 224 -16.76 -10.35 -8.26
CA SER A 224 -17.77 -9.61 -7.47
C SER A 224 -17.81 -10.02 -5.98
N THR A 225 -16.67 -10.42 -5.42
CA THR A 225 -16.45 -10.70 -4.00
C THR A 225 -14.97 -10.53 -3.67
N TRP A 226 -14.64 -10.18 -2.41
CA TRP A 226 -13.26 -10.06 -1.96
C TRP A 226 -12.58 -11.42 -1.77
N GLY A 227 -13.30 -12.41 -1.24
CA GLY A 227 -12.76 -13.72 -0.95
C GLY A 227 -13.77 -14.85 -1.20
N ASP A 228 -13.54 -15.61 -2.26
CA ASP A 228 -14.18 -16.90 -2.53
C ASP A 228 -13.18 -17.76 -3.30
N GLU A 229 -12.53 -18.67 -2.58
CA GLU A 229 -11.49 -19.54 -3.14
C GLU A 229 -11.91 -20.28 -4.41
N ASN A 230 -13.19 -20.68 -4.51
CA ASN A 230 -13.67 -21.40 -5.68
C ASN A 230 -13.85 -20.46 -6.89
N LEU A 231 -14.40 -19.26 -6.67
CA LEU A 231 -14.55 -18.28 -7.75
C LEU A 231 -13.19 -17.75 -8.20
N GLU A 232 -12.28 -17.46 -7.27
CA GLU A 232 -10.92 -17.02 -7.59
C GLU A 232 -10.18 -18.05 -8.44
N ARG A 233 -10.28 -19.33 -8.06
CA ARG A 233 -9.69 -20.43 -8.79
C ARG A 233 -10.28 -20.59 -10.20
N GLN A 234 -11.63 -20.54 -10.32
CA GLN A 234 -12.32 -20.64 -11.60
C GLN A 234 -11.97 -19.46 -12.52
N ALA A 235 -11.89 -18.25 -11.98
CA ALA A 235 -11.53 -17.06 -12.74
C ALA A 235 -10.11 -17.13 -13.29
N ALA A 236 -9.13 -17.56 -12.46
CA ALA A 236 -7.75 -17.75 -12.91
C ALA A 236 -7.64 -18.82 -14.01
N GLN A 237 -8.33 -19.96 -13.83
CA GLN A 237 -8.35 -21.03 -14.86
C GLN A 237 -9.00 -20.54 -16.17
N ALA A 238 -10.11 -19.79 -16.08
CA ALA A 238 -10.78 -19.27 -17.26
C ALA A 238 -9.90 -18.28 -18.06
N LEU A 239 -9.09 -17.45 -17.38
CA LEU A 239 -8.13 -16.55 -18.03
C LEU A 239 -7.06 -17.33 -18.80
N ILE A 240 -6.55 -18.40 -18.22
CA ILE A 240 -5.57 -19.28 -18.89
C ILE A 240 -6.21 -19.99 -20.08
N ASP A 241 -7.36 -20.62 -19.89
CA ASP A 241 -8.02 -21.44 -20.93
C ASP A 241 -8.53 -20.61 -22.11
N THR A 242 -8.99 -19.37 -21.85
CA THR A 242 -9.64 -18.53 -22.86
C THR A 242 -8.66 -17.65 -23.61
N TYR A 243 -7.70 -17.06 -22.88
CA TYR A 243 -6.81 -16.03 -23.42
C TYR A 243 -5.34 -16.47 -23.48
N ASP A 244 -5.03 -17.71 -23.09
CA ASP A 244 -3.65 -18.23 -23.04
C ASP A 244 -2.72 -17.35 -22.19
N CYS A 245 -3.24 -16.87 -21.05
CA CYS A 245 -2.49 -15.94 -20.18
C CYS A 245 -1.25 -16.63 -19.59
N CYS A 246 -0.09 -15.99 -19.74
CA CYS A 246 1.19 -16.52 -19.22
C CYS A 246 1.54 -16.03 -17.82
N VAL A 247 0.88 -14.97 -17.33
CA VAL A 247 0.98 -14.45 -15.95
C VAL A 247 -0.42 -14.15 -15.44
N ILE A 248 -0.69 -14.46 -14.16
CA ILE A 248 -1.95 -14.19 -13.48
C ILE A 248 -1.70 -13.21 -12.32
N GLY A 249 -2.12 -11.96 -12.48
CA GLY A 249 -2.22 -11.00 -11.38
C GLY A 249 -3.52 -11.18 -10.60
N GLN A 250 -3.60 -10.61 -9.38
CA GLN A 250 -4.82 -10.69 -8.59
C GLN A 250 -5.08 -9.43 -7.74
N TYR A 251 -6.38 -9.17 -7.52
CA TYR A 251 -6.92 -8.25 -6.51
C TYR A 251 -8.08 -8.94 -5.78
N CYS A 252 -7.77 -10.06 -5.15
CA CYS A 252 -8.64 -10.88 -4.31
C CYS A 252 -7.80 -11.52 -3.21
N ASP A 253 -8.43 -12.09 -2.19
CA ASP A 253 -7.78 -12.28 -0.90
C ASP A 253 -7.10 -13.63 -0.69
N SER A 254 -7.42 -14.67 -1.48
CA SER A 254 -6.80 -15.97 -1.30
C SER A 254 -5.59 -16.21 -2.21
N ALA A 255 -4.82 -17.26 -1.91
CA ALA A 255 -3.70 -17.68 -2.75
C ALA A 255 -4.13 -18.51 -3.98
N GLN A 256 -5.42 -18.72 -4.21
CA GLN A 256 -5.91 -19.63 -5.27
C GLN A 256 -5.45 -19.24 -6.68
N PRO A 257 -5.42 -17.96 -7.10
CA PRO A 257 -4.91 -17.60 -8.42
C PRO A 257 -3.44 -18.01 -8.63
N GLN A 258 -2.60 -17.91 -7.58
CA GLN A 258 -1.20 -18.31 -7.63
C GLN A 258 -1.03 -19.82 -7.70
N LEU A 259 -1.88 -20.57 -6.96
CA LEU A 259 -1.91 -22.04 -7.03
C LEU A 259 -2.32 -22.52 -8.42
N VAL A 260 -3.34 -21.90 -9.03
CA VAL A 260 -3.77 -22.21 -10.41
C VAL A 260 -2.66 -21.90 -11.41
N ALA A 261 -1.95 -20.77 -11.25
CA ALA A 261 -0.80 -20.45 -12.09
C ALA A 261 0.27 -21.55 -12.01
N ALA A 262 0.60 -22.01 -10.80
CA ALA A 262 1.57 -23.09 -10.60
C ALA A 262 1.12 -24.42 -11.23
N GLU A 263 -0.14 -24.80 -11.08
CA GLU A 263 -0.72 -26.02 -11.65
C GLU A 263 -0.69 -26.02 -13.19
N ASN A 264 -0.81 -24.84 -13.81
CA ASN A 264 -0.82 -24.68 -15.26
C ASN A 264 0.57 -24.34 -15.84
N ASN A 265 1.63 -24.29 -15.03
CA ASN A 265 2.98 -23.89 -15.42
C ASN A 265 3.04 -22.50 -16.06
N VAL A 266 2.22 -21.60 -15.60
CA VAL A 266 2.28 -20.16 -15.86
C VAL A 266 2.71 -19.44 -14.57
N PHE A 267 2.90 -18.12 -14.62
CA PHE A 267 3.42 -17.35 -13.51
C PHE A 267 2.36 -16.50 -12.84
N GLY A 268 2.69 -15.88 -11.70
CA GLY A 268 1.71 -15.08 -11.02
C GLY A 268 2.30 -13.94 -10.20
N CYS A 269 1.46 -12.89 -10.00
CA CYS A 269 1.71 -11.78 -9.10
C CYS A 269 0.60 -11.73 -8.05
N GLY A 270 0.96 -11.91 -6.79
CA GLY A 270 0.03 -12.01 -5.67
C GLY A 270 -0.44 -10.66 -5.11
N TYR A 271 -1.18 -10.76 -4.03
CA TYR A 271 -1.69 -9.60 -3.29
C TYR A 271 -1.76 -9.87 -1.78
N ASN A 272 -1.71 -8.80 -1.00
CA ASN A 272 -1.72 -8.76 0.46
C ASN A 272 -0.46 -9.35 1.12
N SER A 273 -0.02 -10.53 0.73
CA SER A 273 1.11 -11.24 1.31
C SER A 273 2.03 -11.85 0.25
N ASP A 274 3.27 -12.13 0.64
CA ASP A 274 4.17 -12.97 -0.16
C ASP A 274 3.59 -14.39 -0.25
N MET A 275 3.35 -14.86 -1.46
CA MET A 275 2.78 -16.16 -1.73
C MET A 275 3.80 -17.16 -2.31
N THR A 276 5.09 -16.88 -2.13
CA THR A 276 6.17 -17.77 -2.61
C THR A 276 6.10 -19.15 -1.98
N GLU A 277 5.69 -19.28 -0.71
CA GLU A 277 5.53 -20.58 -0.05
C GLU A 277 4.38 -21.41 -0.67
N GLN A 278 3.30 -20.74 -1.08
CA GLN A 278 2.14 -21.40 -1.68
C GLN A 278 2.41 -21.82 -3.13
N ALA A 279 3.15 -21.02 -3.90
CA ALA A 279 3.40 -21.25 -5.32
C ALA A 279 4.88 -21.01 -5.69
N PRO A 280 5.85 -21.77 -5.13
CA PRO A 280 7.28 -21.47 -5.25
C PRO A 280 7.83 -21.47 -6.66
N ASN A 281 7.18 -22.19 -7.60
CA ASN A 281 7.59 -22.32 -9.00
C ASN A 281 6.82 -21.41 -9.96
N ALA A 282 5.91 -20.55 -9.43
CA ALA A 282 5.05 -19.70 -10.25
C ALA A 282 5.01 -18.26 -9.76
N HIS A 283 4.94 -18.05 -8.44
CA HIS A 283 4.84 -16.73 -7.84
C HIS A 283 6.08 -15.89 -8.12
N LEU A 284 5.90 -14.71 -8.72
CA LEU A 284 6.97 -13.75 -9.02
C LEU A 284 7.22 -12.80 -7.83
N THR A 285 6.19 -12.12 -7.41
CA THR A 285 6.14 -11.14 -6.32
C THR A 285 4.68 -10.80 -6.02
N ALA A 286 4.41 -10.05 -4.96
CA ALA A 286 3.07 -9.59 -4.59
C ALA A 286 3.07 -8.10 -4.26
N ALA A 287 1.98 -7.38 -4.52
CA ALA A 287 1.75 -6.08 -3.91
C ALA A 287 1.32 -6.29 -2.46
N ILE A 288 2.11 -5.79 -1.51
CA ILE A 288 1.93 -6.05 -0.07
C ILE A 288 1.78 -4.77 0.73
N TRP A 289 1.25 -4.92 1.92
CA TRP A 289 1.08 -3.88 2.91
C TRP A 289 1.99 -4.11 4.10
N HIS A 290 2.56 -3.04 4.61
CA HIS A 290 3.23 -2.99 5.91
C HIS A 290 2.28 -2.34 6.93
N TRP A 291 1.22 -3.06 7.26
CA TRP A 291 0.19 -2.59 8.21
C TRP A 291 0.76 -2.24 9.57
N ASP A 292 1.86 -2.90 9.96
CA ASP A 292 2.58 -2.59 11.20
C ASP A 292 3.05 -1.14 11.30
N VAL A 293 3.38 -0.50 10.19
CA VAL A 293 3.76 0.93 10.15
C VAL A 293 2.62 1.80 10.66
N TYR A 294 1.41 1.60 10.13
CA TYR A 294 0.23 2.33 10.59
C TYR A 294 -0.17 1.94 12.01
N TYR A 295 -0.27 0.64 12.30
CA TYR A 295 -0.72 0.16 13.61
C TYR A 295 0.20 0.63 14.73
N GLN A 296 1.52 0.64 14.51
CA GLN A 296 2.46 1.14 15.50
C GLN A 296 2.21 2.63 15.80
N ALA A 297 2.06 3.46 14.77
CA ALA A 297 1.76 4.89 14.95
C ALA A 297 0.42 5.11 15.65
N ALA A 298 -0.63 4.38 15.26
CA ALA A 298 -1.97 4.54 15.84
C ALA A 298 -2.03 4.06 17.30
N ILE A 299 -1.43 2.92 17.63
CA ILE A 299 -1.41 2.40 19.00
C ILE A 299 -0.54 3.29 19.91
N GLU A 300 0.64 3.71 19.45
CA GLU A 300 1.50 4.65 20.20
C GLU A 300 0.78 5.97 20.47
N THR A 301 0.11 6.53 19.46
CA THR A 301 -0.70 7.74 19.63
C THR A 301 -1.84 7.51 20.61
N ALA A 302 -2.56 6.39 20.52
CA ALA A 302 -3.65 6.05 21.45
C ALA A 302 -3.17 5.94 22.91
N MET A 303 -1.95 5.46 23.13
CA MET A 303 -1.34 5.36 24.47
C MET A 303 -0.88 6.73 25.02
N THR A 304 -0.62 7.73 24.17
CA THR A 304 0.07 8.95 24.54
C THR A 304 -0.75 10.24 24.35
N CYS A 305 -1.84 10.22 23.60
CA CYS A 305 -2.65 11.40 23.26
C CYS A 305 -3.43 12.02 24.46
N GLY A 306 -3.48 11.33 25.59
CA GLY A 306 -4.08 11.84 26.82
C GLY A 306 -5.62 11.77 26.89
N GLY A 307 -6.26 11.17 25.89
CA GLY A 307 -7.71 10.96 25.79
C GLY A 307 -8.13 10.74 24.36
N ALA A 308 -9.17 9.92 24.13
CA ALA A 308 -9.61 9.56 22.80
C ALA A 308 -9.97 10.79 21.93
N GLU A 309 -10.45 11.86 22.57
CA GLU A 309 -10.80 13.12 21.92
C GLU A 309 -9.63 13.85 21.24
N ASN A 310 -8.40 13.50 21.58
CA ASN A 310 -7.20 14.11 21.01
C ASN A 310 -6.59 13.27 19.87
N PHE A 311 -7.04 12.02 19.73
CA PHE A 311 -6.40 11.03 18.85
C PHE A 311 -6.26 11.52 17.41
N VAL A 312 -7.34 12.01 16.81
CA VAL A 312 -7.32 12.47 15.42
C VAL A 312 -6.38 13.66 15.22
N THR A 313 -6.34 14.59 16.18
CA THR A 313 -5.40 15.73 16.13
C THR A 313 -3.95 15.26 16.20
N GLU A 314 -3.62 14.35 17.11
CA GLU A 314 -2.27 13.84 17.30
C GLU A 314 -1.82 12.92 16.13
N MET A 315 -2.76 12.24 15.45
CA MET A 315 -2.51 11.51 14.21
C MET A 315 -2.32 12.42 12.98
N GLY A 316 -2.54 13.72 13.11
CA GLY A 316 -2.42 14.69 12.03
C GLY A 316 -3.64 14.77 11.10
N GLY A 317 -4.76 14.17 11.49
CA GLY A 317 -6.03 14.19 10.74
C GLY A 317 -6.81 12.89 10.83
N ASN A 318 -7.99 12.88 10.23
CA ASN A 318 -8.91 11.74 10.25
C ASN A 318 -8.73 10.77 9.05
N ALA A 319 -7.70 10.95 8.24
CA ALA A 319 -7.36 10.06 7.13
C ALA A 319 -5.84 9.87 7.04
N TYR A 320 -5.40 8.62 7.12
CA TYR A 320 -4.01 8.22 6.85
C TYR A 320 -3.94 7.60 5.46
N TYR A 321 -3.07 8.14 4.59
CA TYR A 321 -2.89 7.64 3.23
C TYR A 321 -1.43 7.74 2.82
N ALA A 322 -0.73 6.63 2.87
CA ALA A 322 0.72 6.54 2.67
C ALA A 322 1.07 5.57 1.53
N GLY A 323 2.30 5.61 1.04
CA GLY A 323 2.77 4.85 -0.10
C GLY A 323 4.11 4.15 0.13
N LEU A 324 4.86 3.94 -0.95
CA LEU A 324 6.20 3.35 -0.95
C LEU A 324 7.17 4.21 -0.12
N SER A 325 7.17 5.53 -0.33
CA SER A 325 8.09 6.45 0.34
C SER A 325 7.96 6.47 1.86
N GLU A 326 6.76 6.19 2.38
CA GLU A 326 6.51 6.06 3.80
C GLU A 326 6.73 4.62 4.32
N GLY A 327 7.10 3.68 3.43
CA GLY A 327 7.27 2.27 3.77
C GLY A 327 5.98 1.55 4.14
N PHE A 328 4.82 2.07 3.71
CA PHE A 328 3.52 1.51 4.07
C PHE A 328 3.01 0.45 3.08
N VAL A 329 3.43 0.55 1.83
CA VAL A 329 3.17 -0.45 0.78
C VAL A 329 4.48 -0.87 0.14
N ASP A 330 4.53 -2.08 -0.43
CA ASP A 330 5.71 -2.57 -1.15
C ASP A 330 5.35 -3.68 -2.15
N ALA A 331 6.31 -4.01 -3.02
CA ALA A 331 6.35 -5.32 -3.66
C ALA A 331 7.06 -6.31 -2.73
N SER A 332 6.52 -7.51 -2.56
CA SER A 332 7.19 -8.57 -1.78
C SER A 332 8.53 -8.95 -2.41
N THR A 333 9.34 -9.69 -1.66
CA THR A 333 10.61 -10.19 -2.18
C THR A 333 10.41 -10.89 -3.53
N LEU A 334 11.17 -10.46 -4.53
CA LEU A 334 11.12 -11.07 -5.85
C LEU A 334 11.61 -12.51 -5.78
N ASN A 335 10.84 -13.44 -6.31
CA ASN A 335 11.26 -14.83 -6.44
C ASN A 335 12.19 -14.99 -7.65
N GLU A 336 13.48 -14.82 -7.40
CA GLU A 336 14.53 -14.89 -8.45
C GLU A 336 14.63 -16.24 -9.16
N LEU A 337 14.04 -17.32 -8.60
CA LEU A 337 14.04 -18.63 -9.24
C LEU A 337 13.17 -18.65 -10.50
N VAL A 338 12.16 -17.81 -10.56
CA VAL A 338 11.18 -17.79 -11.65
C VAL A 338 11.07 -16.42 -12.33
N ALA A 339 11.61 -15.37 -11.76
CA ALA A 339 11.61 -14.03 -12.35
C ALA A 339 12.46 -13.99 -13.64
N ALA A 340 12.06 -13.15 -14.59
CA ALA A 340 12.87 -12.86 -15.77
C ALA A 340 14.16 -12.12 -15.37
N PRO A 341 15.29 -12.37 -16.04
CA PRO A 341 16.55 -11.67 -15.74
C PRO A 341 16.40 -10.14 -15.79
N GLY A 342 16.96 -9.45 -14.81
CA GLY A 342 16.94 -7.98 -14.69
C GLY A 342 15.66 -7.40 -14.08
N THR A 343 14.69 -8.25 -13.68
CA THR A 343 13.44 -7.78 -13.04
C THR A 343 13.71 -6.98 -11.77
N ALA A 344 14.60 -7.44 -10.89
CA ALA A 344 14.95 -6.72 -9.66
C ALA A 344 15.46 -5.30 -9.94
N ALA A 345 16.38 -5.16 -10.92
CA ALA A 345 16.93 -3.85 -11.30
C ALA A 345 15.86 -2.92 -11.91
N ALA A 346 14.92 -3.47 -12.69
CA ALA A 346 13.83 -2.69 -13.27
C ALA A 346 12.85 -2.20 -12.19
N MET A 347 12.47 -3.06 -11.25
CA MET A 347 11.59 -2.70 -10.14
C MET A 347 12.25 -1.65 -9.24
N GLU A 348 13.54 -1.79 -8.93
CA GLU A 348 14.27 -0.84 -8.09
C GLU A 348 14.38 0.54 -8.74
N ALA A 349 14.70 0.61 -10.04
CA ALA A 349 14.77 1.89 -10.76
C ALA A 349 13.43 2.63 -10.79
N VAL A 350 12.31 1.92 -10.87
CA VAL A 350 10.96 2.51 -10.76
C VAL A 350 10.67 2.95 -9.33
N ARG A 351 11.04 2.15 -8.33
CA ARG A 351 10.91 2.49 -6.91
C ARG A 351 11.59 3.81 -6.58
N GLU A 352 12.85 3.98 -7.01
CA GLU A 352 13.61 5.22 -6.78
C GLU A 352 12.89 6.47 -7.35
N LEU A 353 12.24 6.35 -8.51
CA LEU A 353 11.47 7.46 -9.10
C LEU A 353 10.21 7.81 -8.29
N ILE A 354 9.52 6.79 -7.76
CA ILE A 354 8.34 6.99 -6.91
C ILE A 354 8.76 7.57 -5.55
N ASP A 355 9.78 7.01 -4.91
CA ASP A 355 10.25 7.40 -3.58
C ASP A 355 10.81 8.83 -3.56
N SER A 356 11.49 9.24 -4.64
CA SER A 356 11.97 10.62 -4.79
C SER A 356 10.87 11.62 -5.14
N GLY A 357 9.68 11.15 -5.56
CA GLY A 357 8.59 12.00 -6.07
C GLY A 357 8.88 12.62 -7.45
N GLU A 358 9.91 12.11 -8.14
CA GLU A 358 10.22 12.57 -9.51
C GLU A 358 9.21 12.10 -10.54
N TRP A 359 8.48 11.04 -10.23
CA TRP A 359 7.47 10.45 -11.10
C TRP A 359 6.31 9.84 -10.31
N ASP A 360 5.13 9.81 -10.92
CA ASP A 360 3.93 9.15 -10.37
C ASP A 360 3.19 8.36 -11.46
N VAL A 361 2.59 7.24 -11.05
CA VAL A 361 1.98 6.21 -11.90
C VAL A 361 0.91 6.76 -12.85
N PHE A 362 0.07 7.67 -12.37
CA PHE A 362 -1.08 8.19 -13.13
C PHE A 362 -0.83 9.59 -13.70
N SER A 363 0.43 9.92 -13.97
CA SER A 363 0.83 11.16 -14.64
C SER A 363 0.75 11.04 -16.17
N GLY A 364 0.88 12.17 -16.85
CA GLY A 364 1.06 12.25 -18.31
C GLY A 364 2.49 11.93 -18.76
N VAL A 365 3.25 11.17 -17.97
CA VAL A 365 4.61 10.72 -18.26
C VAL A 365 4.66 9.20 -18.12
N LYS A 366 4.89 8.51 -19.23
CA LYS A 366 5.06 7.05 -19.25
C LYS A 366 6.51 6.67 -19.05
N LEU A 367 6.74 5.53 -18.44
CA LEU A 367 8.07 4.90 -18.38
C LEU A 367 8.23 3.92 -19.54
N ASN A 368 9.38 3.97 -20.21
CA ASN A 368 9.87 2.93 -21.09
C ASN A 368 11.05 2.25 -20.39
N ILE A 369 10.89 0.99 -20.05
CA ILE A 369 11.88 0.24 -19.28
C ILE A 369 12.53 -0.80 -20.22
N THR A 370 13.85 -0.77 -20.29
CA THR A 370 14.64 -1.76 -21.02
C THR A 370 15.61 -2.43 -20.06
N VAL A 371 15.80 -3.74 -20.23
CA VAL A 371 16.66 -4.55 -19.37
C VAL A 371 17.79 -5.15 -20.18
N ASP A 372 19.01 -5.02 -19.65
CA ASP A 372 20.15 -5.83 -20.10
C ASP A 372 20.24 -7.08 -19.21
N ALA A 373 19.74 -8.19 -19.73
CA ALA A 373 19.68 -9.46 -19.01
C ALA A 373 21.07 -10.04 -18.69
N GLU A 374 22.09 -9.75 -19.51
CA GLU A 374 23.47 -10.23 -19.27
C GLU A 374 24.16 -9.39 -18.18
N ALA A 375 23.94 -8.07 -18.18
CA ALA A 375 24.49 -7.17 -17.19
C ALA A 375 23.68 -7.12 -15.89
N GLY A 376 22.43 -7.60 -15.90
CA GLY A 376 21.52 -7.50 -14.76
C GLY A 376 21.11 -6.06 -14.43
N THR A 377 21.05 -5.18 -15.43
CA THR A 377 20.76 -3.75 -15.26
C THR A 377 19.48 -3.36 -15.99
N ALA A 378 18.86 -2.28 -15.57
CA ALA A 378 17.71 -1.67 -16.23
C ALA A 378 17.98 -0.20 -16.56
N ALA A 379 17.38 0.27 -17.65
CA ALA A 379 17.32 1.69 -18.00
C ALA A 379 15.86 2.11 -18.08
N VAL A 380 15.52 3.20 -17.43
CA VAL A 380 14.18 3.79 -17.38
C VAL A 380 14.21 5.15 -18.10
N GLU A 381 13.41 5.27 -19.15
CA GLU A 381 13.23 6.53 -19.87
C GLU A 381 11.83 7.07 -19.56
N GLN A 382 11.76 8.33 -19.14
CA GLN A 382 10.51 9.06 -18.94
C GLN A 382 10.10 9.72 -20.26
N VAL A 383 8.88 9.46 -20.73
CA VAL A 383 8.36 9.97 -22.01
C VAL A 383 7.03 10.70 -21.79
N ASP A 384 6.96 11.96 -22.18
CA ASP A 384 5.71 12.70 -22.20
C ASP A 384 4.70 12.01 -23.13
N ALA A 385 3.69 11.41 -22.54
CA ALA A 385 2.62 10.70 -23.25
C ALA A 385 1.32 10.79 -22.46
N PRO A 386 0.16 10.98 -23.13
CA PRO A 386 -1.08 11.10 -22.41
C PRO A 386 -1.44 9.78 -21.71
N LEU A 387 -2.05 9.86 -20.52
CA LEU A 387 -2.74 8.76 -19.88
C LEU A 387 -4.10 8.57 -20.56
N MET A 388 -4.29 7.46 -21.22
CA MET A 388 -5.53 7.14 -21.96
C MET A 388 -6.33 6.08 -21.22
N SER A 389 -7.67 6.25 -21.17
CA SER A 389 -8.58 5.17 -20.80
C SER A 389 -8.81 4.22 -21.98
N ASP A 390 -9.48 3.11 -21.70
CA ASP A 390 -10.00 2.19 -22.73
C ASP A 390 -11.21 2.75 -23.51
N GLY A 391 -11.64 3.97 -23.18
CA GLY A 391 -12.76 4.67 -23.81
C GLY A 391 -14.09 4.49 -23.10
N TYR A 392 -14.12 3.80 -21.94
CA TYR A 392 -15.34 3.50 -21.20
C TYR A 392 -15.20 3.86 -19.72
N GLU A 393 -16.33 4.31 -19.13
CA GLU A 393 -16.45 4.58 -17.69
C GLU A 393 -17.72 3.93 -17.12
N LEU A 394 -17.73 3.67 -15.81
CA LEU A 394 -18.94 3.26 -15.10
C LEU A 394 -19.70 4.51 -14.67
N LYS A 395 -20.96 4.63 -15.10
CA LYS A 395 -21.84 5.74 -14.74
C LYS A 395 -23.24 5.22 -14.44
N ASP A 396 -23.77 5.58 -13.27
CA ASP A 396 -25.11 5.17 -12.83
C ASP A 396 -25.33 3.64 -12.88
N GLY A 397 -24.24 2.85 -12.66
CA GLY A 397 -24.25 1.38 -12.67
C GLY A 397 -24.13 0.75 -14.07
N GLU A 398 -23.94 1.53 -15.12
CA GLU A 398 -23.78 1.06 -16.49
C GLU A 398 -22.41 1.49 -17.06
N VAL A 399 -21.77 0.61 -17.83
CA VAL A 399 -20.54 0.94 -18.57
C VAL A 399 -20.93 1.70 -19.83
N VAL A 400 -20.48 2.95 -19.93
CA VAL A 400 -20.81 3.85 -21.03
C VAL A 400 -19.54 4.36 -21.72
N GLU A 401 -19.66 4.75 -22.99
CA GLU A 401 -18.56 5.35 -23.74
C GLU A 401 -18.21 6.75 -23.18
N MET A 402 -16.93 6.99 -22.96
CA MET A 402 -16.42 8.30 -22.51
C MET A 402 -16.44 9.32 -23.64
N ALA A 403 -16.85 10.54 -23.32
CA ALA A 403 -16.78 11.66 -24.27
C ALA A 403 -15.33 12.05 -24.62
N ASN A 404 -14.41 11.87 -23.69
CA ASN A 404 -12.97 12.08 -23.87
C ASN A 404 -12.19 10.96 -23.17
N PRO A 405 -11.49 10.09 -23.91
CA PRO A 405 -10.70 9.02 -23.33
C PRO A 405 -9.34 9.49 -22.77
N GLU A 406 -8.91 10.72 -23.02
CA GLU A 406 -7.69 11.29 -22.45
C GLU A 406 -7.94 11.72 -21.00
N ILE A 407 -7.29 11.05 -20.05
CA ILE A 407 -7.42 11.30 -18.63
C ILE A 407 -6.43 12.40 -18.18
N VAL A 408 -5.16 12.24 -18.57
CA VAL A 408 -4.10 13.23 -18.29
C VAL A 408 -3.37 13.52 -19.60
N PRO A 409 -3.20 14.80 -19.98
CA PRO A 409 -2.45 15.15 -21.18
C PRO A 409 -0.97 14.83 -21.03
N ALA A 410 -0.26 14.68 -22.14
CA ALA A 410 1.19 14.45 -22.17
C ALA A 410 1.94 15.50 -21.32
N GLY A 411 2.83 15.04 -20.43
CA GLY A 411 3.55 15.88 -19.48
C GLY A 411 2.68 16.47 -18.35
N GLY A 412 1.40 16.07 -18.25
CA GLY A 412 0.48 16.53 -17.21
C GLY A 412 0.78 15.90 -15.85
N ALA A 413 0.42 16.61 -14.77
CA ALA A 413 0.51 16.07 -13.40
C ALA A 413 -0.40 14.87 -13.21
N SER A 414 -0.05 13.99 -12.27
CA SER A 414 -0.85 12.82 -11.90
C SER A 414 -2.26 13.21 -11.43
N VAL A 415 -3.21 12.33 -11.62
CA VAL A 415 -4.52 12.45 -10.97
C VAL A 415 -4.33 12.45 -9.45
N THR A 416 -5.23 13.14 -8.75
CA THR A 416 -5.13 13.29 -7.29
C THR A 416 -5.48 12.00 -6.55
N ASP A 417 -4.98 11.86 -5.31
CA ASP A 417 -5.37 10.77 -4.42
C ASP A 417 -6.88 10.62 -4.26
N ASP A 418 -7.64 11.73 -4.28
CA ASP A 418 -9.10 11.67 -4.18
C ASP A 418 -9.73 10.99 -5.39
N VAL A 419 -9.21 11.23 -6.60
CA VAL A 419 -9.65 10.50 -7.81
C VAL A 419 -9.25 9.03 -7.72
N ILE A 420 -8.04 8.72 -7.26
CA ILE A 420 -7.55 7.35 -7.13
C ILE A 420 -8.38 6.54 -6.12
N LYS A 421 -8.72 7.15 -4.98
CA LYS A 421 -9.49 6.51 -3.90
C LYS A 421 -10.98 6.36 -4.19
N SER A 422 -11.58 7.34 -4.88
CA SER A 422 -13.05 7.41 -4.94
C SER A 422 -13.64 7.82 -6.30
N GLY A 423 -12.82 8.25 -7.25
CA GLY A 423 -13.28 8.77 -8.54
C GLY A 423 -12.88 7.93 -9.75
N MET A 424 -11.94 6.99 -9.63
CA MET A 424 -11.47 6.20 -10.77
C MET A 424 -12.48 5.09 -11.09
N ASN A 425 -13.21 5.26 -12.18
CA ASN A 425 -14.28 4.38 -12.65
C ASN A 425 -14.09 3.93 -14.12
N TYR A 426 -12.82 3.96 -14.59
CA TYR A 426 -12.41 3.64 -15.96
C TYR A 426 -11.15 2.76 -15.94
N ASN A 427 -10.98 1.91 -16.93
CA ASN A 427 -9.72 1.21 -17.14
C ASN A 427 -8.80 2.02 -18.07
N VAL A 428 -7.49 1.84 -17.92
CA VAL A 428 -6.52 2.38 -18.89
C VAL A 428 -6.52 1.56 -20.18
N ALA A 429 -6.06 2.17 -21.27
CA ALA A 429 -5.92 1.47 -22.56
C ALA A 429 -5.04 0.21 -22.41
N GLY A 430 -5.46 -0.90 -23.03
CA GLY A 430 -4.80 -2.20 -22.93
C GLY A 430 -5.32 -3.09 -21.78
N VAL A 431 -6.26 -2.63 -20.98
CA VAL A 431 -7.05 -3.47 -20.08
C VAL A 431 -8.35 -3.88 -20.77
N VAL A 432 -8.67 -5.17 -20.75
CA VAL A 432 -9.89 -5.73 -21.33
C VAL A 432 -10.63 -6.51 -20.25
N GLU A 433 -11.87 -6.10 -19.96
CA GLU A 433 -12.75 -6.83 -19.05
C GLU A 433 -13.50 -7.92 -19.81
N GLY A 434 -13.36 -9.20 -19.40
CA GLY A 434 -13.95 -10.38 -19.99
C GLY A 434 -15.33 -10.72 -19.46
#